data_782fdd736062ee5ff6eaa53cb8c42e21
#
_entry.id   782fdd736062ee5ff6eaa53cb8c42e21
#
_cell.length_a   1.000
_cell.length_b   1.000
_cell.length_c   1.000
_cell.angle_alpha   90.00
_cell.angle_beta   90.00
_cell.angle_gamma   90.00
#
_symmetry.space_group_name_H-M   'P 1'
#
loop_
_entity.id
_entity.type
_entity.pdbx_description
1 polymer ?
#
loop_
_entity_poly.entity_id
_entity_poly.type
_entity_poly.pdbx_seq_one_letter_code
_entity_poly.pdbx_strand_id
1 'polypeptide(L)'
;EFDMEMIKELGYCSGIENYSRYFDGRKPGTRPFCLLDYFPDDYLTIIDESHVTIPQVRAMYGGDRSRKENLVEYGFRLPAAMDNRPLKFEEFESLQNEIIYVSATPADYELEMSEGIITEQIIRPTGLLDPKIQIKPTKHQIDDLIDEIQIRIEKKEKILVTTLTKKMAEELTSFLTKIDIRSKYIHSDVDTIERVEIMQGLREDKFDVLIGVNLLREGLDLPEVSLVAVLDADKEGFLRSHRSLTQTIGRAARHVNGV
;
A
#
# COMPACT_ATOMS: atom_id res chain seq x y z
N GLU A 1 -18.32 -32.41 -2.40
CA GLU A 1 -18.55 -33.32 -3.55
C GLU A 1 -17.75 -32.82 -4.77
N PHE A 2 -18.02 -31.63 -5.26
CA PHE A 2 -17.30 -31.03 -6.40
C PHE A 2 -15.74 -31.04 -6.26
N ASP A 3 -15.20 -30.58 -5.13
CA ASP A 3 -13.75 -30.61 -4.90
C ASP A 3 -13.16 -32.03 -4.97
N MET A 4 -13.93 -33.03 -4.48
CA MET A 4 -13.50 -34.42 -4.52
C MET A 4 -13.49 -34.99 -5.94
N GLU A 5 -14.45 -34.61 -6.77
CA GLU A 5 -14.47 -34.96 -8.20
C GLU A 5 -13.30 -34.35 -8.95
N MET A 6 -13.06 -33.04 -8.74
CA MET A 6 -11.93 -32.34 -9.32
C MET A 6 -10.58 -32.96 -8.92
N ILE A 7 -10.39 -33.31 -7.64
CA ILE A 7 -9.17 -33.98 -7.17
C ILE A 7 -9.01 -35.36 -7.80
N LYS A 8 -10.09 -36.12 -7.98
CA LYS A 8 -10.04 -37.44 -8.62
C LYS A 8 -9.71 -37.39 -10.10
N GLU A 9 -10.29 -36.42 -10.81
CA GLU A 9 -10.15 -36.32 -12.27
C GLU A 9 -8.88 -35.56 -12.68
N LEU A 10 -8.55 -34.46 -12.00
CA LEU A 10 -7.48 -33.55 -12.39
C LEU A 10 -6.27 -33.57 -11.42
N GLY A 11 -6.40 -34.23 -10.27
CA GLY A 11 -5.39 -34.18 -9.21
C GLY A 11 -5.34 -32.84 -8.47
N TYR A 12 -6.28 -31.93 -8.71
CA TYR A 12 -6.30 -30.57 -8.18
C TYR A 12 -7.74 -30.06 -8.02
N CYS A 13 -7.95 -29.14 -7.07
CA CYS A 13 -9.16 -28.33 -6.99
C CYS A 13 -8.83 -26.89 -6.55
N SER A 14 -9.73 -25.96 -6.82
CA SER A 14 -9.56 -24.57 -6.36
C SER A 14 -9.56 -24.51 -4.83
N GLY A 15 -8.57 -23.87 -4.23
CA GLY A 15 -8.43 -23.79 -2.77
C GLY A 15 -7.89 -25.07 -2.13
N ILE A 16 -7.17 -25.94 -2.90
CA ILE A 16 -6.58 -27.20 -2.40
C ILE A 16 -5.66 -26.97 -1.20
N GLU A 17 -5.06 -25.78 -1.07
CA GLU A 17 -4.24 -25.40 0.08
C GLU A 17 -4.99 -25.45 1.41
N ASN A 18 -6.33 -25.33 1.40
CA ASN A 18 -7.14 -25.49 2.61
C ASN A 18 -7.18 -26.93 3.14
N TYR A 19 -6.72 -27.89 2.33
CA TYR A 19 -6.57 -29.30 2.68
C TYR A 19 -5.13 -29.71 2.98
N SER A 20 -4.17 -28.75 2.93
CA SER A 20 -2.71 -29.01 3.04
C SER A 20 -2.33 -29.85 4.25
N ARG A 21 -2.99 -29.63 5.40
CA ARG A 21 -2.74 -30.40 6.62
C ARG A 21 -2.92 -31.92 6.44
N TYR A 22 -3.85 -32.34 5.59
CA TYR A 22 -4.08 -33.75 5.32
C TYR A 22 -3.02 -34.34 4.39
N PHE A 23 -2.40 -33.56 3.55
CA PHE A 23 -1.36 -33.99 2.62
C PHE A 23 0.02 -34.08 3.29
N ASP A 24 0.35 -33.15 4.19
CA ASP A 24 1.64 -33.09 4.87
C ASP A 24 1.65 -33.76 6.27
N GLY A 25 0.50 -34.21 6.74
CA GLY A 25 0.37 -34.92 8.02
C GLY A 25 0.55 -34.06 9.27
N ARG A 26 0.48 -32.73 9.15
CA ARG A 26 0.63 -31.81 10.29
C ARG A 26 -0.47 -32.04 11.34
N LYS A 27 -0.13 -31.83 12.60
CA LYS A 27 -1.10 -31.84 13.70
C LYS A 27 -2.05 -30.63 13.61
N PRO A 28 -3.32 -30.75 14.03
CA PRO A 28 -4.22 -29.60 14.13
C PRO A 28 -3.59 -28.45 14.94
N GLY A 29 -3.79 -27.22 14.47
CA GLY A 29 -3.28 -26.01 15.12
C GLY A 29 -1.82 -25.64 14.77
N THR A 30 -1.07 -26.52 14.10
CA THR A 30 0.30 -26.18 13.66
C THR A 30 0.26 -25.25 12.43
N ARG A 31 1.22 -24.33 12.35
CA ARG A 31 1.36 -23.46 11.19
C ARG A 31 1.73 -24.23 9.92
N PRO A 32 1.35 -23.75 8.73
CA PRO A 32 1.85 -24.29 7.49
C PRO A 32 3.34 -23.93 7.30
N PHE A 33 4.01 -24.66 6.44
CA PHE A 33 5.30 -24.24 5.93
C PHE A 33 5.14 -22.99 5.06
N CYS A 34 6.09 -22.10 5.14
CA CYS A 34 6.13 -20.86 4.36
C CYS A 34 7.51 -20.72 3.68
N LEU A 35 7.67 -19.69 2.86
CA LEU A 35 8.91 -19.45 2.14
C LEU A 35 10.13 -19.37 3.08
N LEU A 36 9.97 -18.82 4.27
CA LEU A 36 11.04 -18.66 5.24
C LEU A 36 11.61 -20.00 5.74
N ASP A 37 10.82 -21.07 5.73
CA ASP A 37 11.29 -22.42 6.12
C ASP A 37 12.27 -23.06 5.12
N TYR A 38 12.41 -22.48 3.93
CA TYR A 38 13.31 -22.98 2.89
C TYR A 38 14.66 -22.26 2.86
N PHE A 39 14.84 -21.20 3.65
CA PHE A 39 16.12 -20.53 3.78
C PHE A 39 17.02 -21.27 4.78
N PRO A 40 18.37 -21.17 4.66
CA PRO A 40 19.28 -21.63 5.68
C PRO A 40 19.10 -20.83 6.98
N ASP A 41 19.55 -21.40 8.11
CA ASP A 41 19.37 -20.78 9.43
C ASP A 41 20.07 -19.42 9.59
N ASP A 42 21.05 -19.11 8.77
CA ASP A 42 21.89 -17.91 8.81
C ASP A 42 21.53 -16.85 7.77
N TYR A 43 20.27 -16.81 7.31
CA TYR A 43 19.84 -15.82 6.34
C TYR A 43 19.61 -14.42 6.94
N LEU A 44 19.84 -13.41 6.11
CA LEU A 44 19.54 -12.01 6.41
C LEU A 44 18.20 -11.61 5.80
N THR A 45 17.33 -11.05 6.61
CA THR A 45 16.05 -10.47 6.17
C THR A 45 16.17 -8.95 6.02
N ILE A 46 15.81 -8.43 4.85
CA ILE A 46 15.73 -6.99 4.63
C ILE A 46 14.24 -6.65 4.45
N ILE A 47 13.69 -5.87 5.37
CA ILE A 47 12.28 -5.47 5.34
C ILE A 47 12.17 -4.04 4.83
N ASP A 48 11.80 -3.91 3.56
CA ASP A 48 11.55 -2.61 2.94
C ASP A 48 10.20 -2.03 3.36
N GLU A 49 10.12 -0.69 3.41
CA GLU A 49 8.96 0.06 3.93
C GLU A 49 8.45 -0.54 5.25
N SER A 50 9.36 -0.82 6.17
CA SER A 50 9.11 -1.57 7.41
C SER A 50 7.97 -0.98 8.24
N HIS A 51 7.83 0.35 8.26
CA HIS A 51 6.75 1.07 8.95
C HIS A 51 5.33 0.70 8.46
N VAL A 52 5.21 0.10 7.27
CA VAL A 52 3.96 -0.44 6.70
C VAL A 52 3.96 -1.95 6.74
N THR A 53 5.07 -2.58 6.36
CA THR A 53 5.19 -4.03 6.25
C THR A 53 4.97 -4.73 7.58
N ILE A 54 5.58 -4.25 8.66
CA ILE A 54 5.43 -4.84 10.00
C ILE A 54 3.99 -4.83 10.50
N PRO A 55 3.26 -3.69 10.49
CA PRO A 55 1.84 -3.68 10.83
C PRO A 55 0.98 -4.61 9.96
N GLN A 56 1.28 -4.75 8.67
CA GLN A 56 0.57 -5.66 7.79
C GLN A 56 0.79 -7.13 8.19
N VAL A 57 2.04 -7.54 8.40
CA VAL A 57 2.36 -8.90 8.86
C VAL A 57 1.65 -9.21 10.18
N ARG A 58 1.64 -8.26 11.11
CA ARG A 58 0.94 -8.40 12.41
C ARG A 58 -0.57 -8.58 12.26
N ALA A 59 -1.20 -7.92 11.29
CA ALA A 59 -2.64 -7.96 11.07
C ALA A 59 -3.11 -9.20 10.27
N MET A 60 -2.25 -9.83 9.48
CA MET A 60 -2.62 -10.90 8.55
C MET A 60 -3.34 -12.07 9.22
N TYR A 61 -2.81 -12.56 10.34
CA TYR A 61 -3.38 -13.72 11.04
C TYR A 61 -4.81 -13.46 11.53
N GLY A 62 -5.03 -12.32 12.18
CA GLY A 62 -6.33 -11.97 12.75
C GLY A 62 -7.43 -11.85 11.68
N GLY A 63 -7.12 -11.21 10.58
CA GLY A 63 -8.05 -11.03 9.46
C GLY A 63 -8.41 -12.35 8.77
N ASP A 64 -7.41 -13.21 8.52
CA ASP A 64 -7.64 -14.54 7.92
C ASP A 64 -8.45 -15.44 8.86
N ARG A 65 -8.11 -15.46 10.13
CA ARG A 65 -8.80 -16.27 11.14
C ARG A 65 -10.27 -15.91 11.25
N SER A 66 -10.60 -14.65 11.42
CA SER A 66 -11.99 -14.18 11.55
C SER A 66 -12.86 -14.58 10.36
N ARG A 67 -12.32 -14.49 9.15
CA ARG A 67 -13.02 -14.95 7.95
C ARG A 67 -13.23 -16.46 7.94
N LYS A 68 -12.22 -17.25 8.29
CA LYS A 68 -12.29 -18.72 8.25
C LYS A 68 -13.15 -19.32 9.34
N GLU A 69 -13.20 -18.71 10.52
CA GLU A 69 -14.11 -19.14 11.59
C GLU A 69 -15.55 -19.20 11.09
N ASN A 70 -16.02 -18.14 10.43
CA ASN A 70 -17.36 -18.12 9.84
C ASN A 70 -17.53 -19.21 8.76
N LEU A 71 -16.54 -19.38 7.87
CA LEU A 71 -16.62 -20.37 6.79
C LEU A 71 -16.68 -21.81 7.31
N VAL A 72 -16.00 -22.12 8.41
CA VAL A 72 -16.00 -23.43 9.05
C VAL A 72 -17.28 -23.62 9.86
N GLU A 73 -17.71 -22.63 10.64
CA GLU A 73 -18.92 -22.69 11.47
C GLU A 73 -20.17 -22.96 10.63
N TYR A 74 -20.29 -22.28 9.49
CA TYR A 74 -21.42 -22.47 8.56
C TYR A 74 -21.22 -23.61 7.54
N GLY A 75 -20.17 -24.41 7.65
CA GLY A 75 -19.95 -25.60 6.84
C GLY A 75 -19.46 -25.34 5.41
N PHE A 76 -19.02 -24.14 5.09
CA PHE A 76 -18.45 -23.82 3.76
C PHE A 76 -17.01 -24.32 3.59
N ARG A 77 -16.31 -24.58 4.69
CA ARG A 77 -14.94 -25.13 4.71
C ARG A 77 -14.81 -26.18 5.81
N LEU A 78 -13.91 -27.14 5.59
CA LEU A 78 -13.53 -28.11 6.62
C LEU A 78 -12.68 -27.43 7.72
N PRO A 79 -12.66 -27.97 8.95
CA PRO A 79 -11.85 -27.44 10.06
C PRO A 79 -10.35 -27.28 9.71
N ALA A 80 -9.81 -28.13 8.83
CA ALA A 80 -8.43 -28.06 8.37
C ALA A 80 -8.08 -26.74 7.66
N ALA A 81 -9.07 -26.02 7.13
CA ALA A 81 -8.85 -24.69 6.53
C ALA A 81 -8.28 -23.69 7.54
N MET A 82 -8.57 -23.86 8.85
CA MET A 82 -8.02 -23.03 9.92
C MET A 82 -6.50 -23.16 10.06
N ASP A 83 -5.93 -24.28 9.60
CA ASP A 83 -4.49 -24.56 9.70
C ASP A 83 -3.71 -24.14 8.45
N ASN A 84 -4.39 -23.77 7.37
CA ASN A 84 -3.81 -23.06 6.23
C ASN A 84 -3.93 -21.55 6.47
N ARG A 85 -2.99 -20.97 7.15
CA ARG A 85 -3.08 -19.63 7.69
C ARG A 85 -1.75 -18.86 7.57
N PRO A 86 -1.79 -17.53 7.54
CA PRO A 86 -0.58 -16.73 7.74
C PRO A 86 0.10 -17.06 9.07
N LEU A 87 1.37 -16.73 9.17
CA LEU A 87 2.08 -16.76 10.44
C LEU A 87 1.41 -15.83 11.45
N LYS A 88 1.42 -16.23 12.71
CA LYS A 88 1.26 -15.26 13.80
C LYS A 88 2.50 -14.39 13.85
N PHE A 89 2.38 -13.21 14.42
CA PHE A 89 3.50 -12.27 14.46
C PHE A 89 4.71 -12.86 15.24
N GLU A 90 4.45 -13.52 16.36
CA GLU A 90 5.47 -14.18 17.17
C GLU A 90 6.15 -15.36 16.42
N GLU A 91 5.40 -16.04 15.56
CA GLU A 91 5.97 -17.09 14.70
C GLU A 91 6.88 -16.47 13.61
N PHE A 92 6.46 -15.34 13.04
CA PHE A 92 7.29 -14.59 12.11
C PHE A 92 8.59 -14.12 12.76
N GLU A 93 8.52 -13.53 13.95
CA GLU A 93 9.71 -13.08 14.71
C GLU A 93 10.66 -14.26 15.02
N SER A 94 10.11 -15.40 15.42
CA SER A 94 10.91 -16.59 15.78
C SER A 94 11.64 -17.26 14.59
N LEU A 95 11.20 -16.99 13.37
CA LEU A 95 11.84 -17.49 12.15
C LEU A 95 12.97 -16.56 11.67
N GLN A 96 13.05 -15.34 12.16
CA GLN A 96 14.08 -14.40 11.74
C GLN A 96 15.40 -14.69 12.46
N ASN A 97 16.52 -14.50 11.72
CA ASN A 97 17.85 -14.50 12.29
C ASN A 97 18.34 -13.05 12.42
N GLU A 98 18.85 -12.48 11.35
CA GLU A 98 19.26 -11.07 11.31
C GLU A 98 18.28 -10.25 10.47
N ILE A 99 17.95 -9.04 10.92
CA ILE A 99 16.97 -8.17 10.25
C ILE A 99 17.57 -6.79 10.02
N ILE A 100 17.37 -6.27 8.81
CA ILE A 100 17.54 -4.85 8.49
C ILE A 100 16.19 -4.26 8.17
N TYR A 101 15.76 -3.27 8.95
CA TYR A 101 14.55 -2.49 8.67
C TYR A 101 14.91 -1.29 7.80
N VAL A 102 14.25 -1.15 6.66
CA VAL A 102 14.46 -0.01 5.73
C VAL A 102 13.18 0.82 5.68
N SER A 103 13.30 2.10 5.98
CA SER A 103 12.17 3.02 5.92
C SER A 103 12.65 4.48 5.87
N ALA A 104 11.97 5.31 5.09
CA ALA A 104 12.16 6.77 5.15
C ALA A 104 11.52 7.39 6.40
N THR A 105 10.56 6.70 7.00
CA THR A 105 9.79 7.13 8.18
C THR A 105 9.61 5.97 9.16
N PRO A 106 10.67 5.50 9.82
CA PRO A 106 10.61 4.33 10.70
C PRO A 106 9.56 4.51 11.81
N ALA A 107 8.93 3.41 12.21
CA ALA A 107 7.94 3.37 13.29
C ALA A 107 8.59 2.95 14.61
N ASP A 108 7.80 3.03 15.67
CA ASP A 108 8.32 2.80 17.04
C ASP A 108 8.83 1.36 17.23
N TYR A 109 8.17 0.39 16.58
CA TYR A 109 8.59 -1.02 16.63
C TYR A 109 10.03 -1.24 16.10
N GLU A 110 10.35 -0.71 14.92
CA GLU A 110 11.68 -0.87 14.32
C GLU A 110 12.76 -0.17 15.16
N LEU A 111 12.43 1.00 15.69
CA LEU A 111 13.34 1.76 16.57
C LEU A 111 13.61 1.03 17.88
N GLU A 112 12.60 0.38 18.45
CA GLU A 112 12.71 -0.43 19.65
C GLU A 112 13.54 -1.69 19.39
N MET A 113 13.22 -2.43 18.32
CA MET A 113 13.91 -3.69 17.97
C MET A 113 15.36 -3.48 17.54
N SER A 114 15.71 -2.32 17.00
CA SER A 114 17.09 -1.95 16.66
C SER A 114 17.87 -1.34 17.84
N GLU A 115 17.26 -1.27 19.03
CA GLU A 115 17.84 -0.64 20.21
C GLU A 115 18.34 0.80 19.97
N GLY A 116 17.70 1.49 19.01
CA GLY A 116 18.07 2.83 18.60
C GLY A 116 19.32 2.91 17.70
N ILE A 117 19.86 1.78 17.25
CA ILE A 117 20.95 1.77 16.27
C ILE A 117 20.38 2.07 14.90
N ILE A 118 20.68 3.26 14.38
CA ILE A 118 20.15 3.76 13.11
C ILE A 118 21.30 4.19 12.20
N THR A 119 21.22 3.78 10.94
CA THR A 119 22.07 4.32 9.88
C THR A 119 21.23 5.23 9.00
N GLU A 120 21.54 6.50 8.97
CA GLU A 120 20.83 7.50 8.17
C GLU A 120 21.54 7.76 6.84
N GLN A 121 20.79 7.69 5.76
CA GLN A 121 21.25 8.15 4.45
C GLN A 121 20.56 9.48 4.12
N ILE A 122 21.25 10.59 4.42
CA ILE A 122 20.71 11.96 4.28
C ILE A 122 21.04 12.55 2.90
N ILE A 123 22.11 12.08 2.27
CA ILE A 123 22.60 12.67 1.02
C ILE A 123 21.72 12.24 -0.15
N ARG A 124 21.14 13.21 -0.86
CA ARG A 124 20.52 13.03 -2.18
C ARG A 124 21.51 13.42 -3.28
N PRO A 125 22.08 12.45 -4.01
CA PRO A 125 23.03 12.74 -5.08
C PRO A 125 22.39 13.47 -6.27
N THR A 126 21.05 13.49 -6.39
CA THR A 126 20.30 14.17 -7.45
C THR A 126 20.36 15.70 -7.38
N GLY A 127 20.73 16.28 -6.24
CA GLY A 127 20.70 17.74 -6.01
C GLY A 127 19.29 18.34 -5.90
N LEU A 128 18.25 17.51 -5.92
CA LEU A 128 16.86 17.96 -5.74
C LEU A 128 16.58 18.28 -4.27
N LEU A 129 15.97 19.42 -4.03
CA LEU A 129 15.50 19.82 -2.71
C LEU A 129 14.18 19.15 -2.33
N ASP A 130 13.87 19.14 -1.04
CA ASP A 130 12.54 18.75 -0.58
C ASP A 130 11.48 19.73 -1.11
N PRO A 131 10.25 19.22 -1.41
CA PRO A 131 9.17 20.07 -1.90
C PRO A 131 8.84 21.19 -0.91
N LYS A 132 8.49 22.35 -1.43
CA LYS A 132 8.02 23.46 -0.60
C LYS A 132 6.60 23.18 -0.12
N ILE A 133 6.39 23.18 1.19
CA ILE A 133 5.08 22.96 1.78
C ILE A 133 4.35 24.31 1.89
N GLN A 134 3.14 24.38 1.30
CA GLN A 134 2.25 25.53 1.41
C GLN A 134 0.98 25.10 2.12
N ILE A 135 0.62 25.77 3.20
CA ILE A 135 -0.61 25.54 3.95
C ILE A 135 -1.60 26.61 3.56
N LYS A 136 -2.75 26.20 3.02
CA LYS A 136 -3.86 27.09 2.63
C LYS A 136 -5.12 26.78 3.45
N PRO A 137 -6.03 27.74 3.66
CA PRO A 137 -7.31 27.48 4.34
C PRO A 137 -8.14 26.44 3.60
N THR A 138 -8.90 25.62 4.34
CA THR A 138 -9.84 24.66 3.73
C THR A 138 -11.03 25.35 3.03
N LYS A 139 -11.37 26.55 3.43
CA LYS A 139 -12.37 27.36 2.74
C LYS A 139 -11.84 27.75 1.34
N HIS A 140 -12.61 27.45 0.31
CA HIS A 140 -12.25 27.65 -1.11
C HIS A 140 -11.08 26.79 -1.60
N GLN A 141 -10.77 25.68 -0.91
CA GLN A 141 -9.65 24.80 -1.28
C GLN A 141 -9.75 24.25 -2.72
N ILE A 142 -10.96 24.12 -3.27
CA ILE A 142 -11.16 23.63 -4.64
C ILE A 142 -10.80 24.71 -5.66
N ASP A 143 -11.15 25.97 -5.41
CA ASP A 143 -10.80 27.10 -6.28
C ASP A 143 -9.29 27.27 -6.31
N ASP A 144 -8.64 27.27 -5.13
CA ASP A 144 -7.17 27.30 -5.01
C ASP A 144 -6.49 26.13 -5.73
N LEU A 145 -7.10 24.92 -5.63
CA LEU A 145 -6.58 23.74 -6.33
C LEU A 145 -6.64 23.89 -7.85
N ILE A 146 -7.74 24.45 -8.38
CA ILE A 146 -7.91 24.66 -9.83
C ILE A 146 -6.86 25.64 -10.34
N ASP A 147 -6.64 26.74 -9.64
CA ASP A 147 -5.62 27.74 -10.01
C ASP A 147 -4.23 27.10 -10.08
N GLU A 148 -3.85 26.30 -9.08
CA GLU A 148 -2.58 25.57 -9.07
C GLU A 148 -2.49 24.52 -10.19
N ILE A 149 -3.59 23.81 -10.48
CA ILE A 149 -3.66 22.85 -11.58
C ILE A 149 -3.40 23.55 -12.92
N GLN A 150 -4.06 24.68 -13.19
CA GLN A 150 -3.90 25.42 -14.44
C GLN A 150 -2.45 25.88 -14.65
N ILE A 151 -1.81 26.41 -13.60
CA ILE A 151 -0.41 26.82 -13.62
C ILE A 151 0.52 25.62 -13.98
N ARG A 152 0.21 24.43 -13.48
CA ARG A 152 1.02 23.22 -13.77
C ARG A 152 0.77 22.68 -15.18
N ILE A 153 -0.48 22.70 -15.63
CA ILE A 153 -0.83 22.28 -17.01
C ILE A 153 -0.11 23.13 -18.04
N GLU A 154 -0.06 24.47 -17.86
CA GLU A 154 0.69 25.38 -18.73
C GLU A 154 2.18 25.01 -18.83
N LYS A 155 2.75 24.46 -17.75
CA LYS A 155 4.14 24.00 -17.66
C LYS A 155 4.32 22.56 -18.10
N LYS A 156 3.25 21.86 -18.47
CA LYS A 156 3.23 20.43 -18.79
C LYS A 156 3.70 19.54 -17.64
N GLU A 157 3.43 19.96 -16.41
CA GLU A 157 3.73 19.22 -15.19
C GLU A 157 2.51 18.44 -14.74
N LYS A 158 2.69 17.35 -13.96
CA LYS A 158 1.63 16.49 -13.47
C LYS A 158 1.29 16.76 -12.00
N ILE A 159 0.04 16.49 -11.65
CA ILE A 159 -0.53 16.78 -10.34
C ILE A 159 -1.09 15.52 -9.70
N LEU A 160 -0.77 15.31 -8.42
CA LEU A 160 -1.43 14.35 -7.55
C LEU A 160 -2.36 15.06 -6.57
N VAL A 161 -3.59 14.57 -6.41
CA VAL A 161 -4.54 15.08 -5.42
C VAL A 161 -4.98 13.96 -4.50
N THR A 162 -4.84 14.15 -3.20
CA THR A 162 -5.33 13.17 -2.22
C THR A 162 -6.63 13.65 -1.57
N THR A 163 -7.61 12.77 -1.52
CA THR A 163 -8.92 13.00 -0.89
C THR A 163 -9.13 12.05 0.29
N LEU A 164 -10.13 12.34 1.13
CA LEU A 164 -10.46 11.51 2.29
C LEU A 164 -11.23 10.25 1.93
N THR A 165 -12.08 10.33 0.90
CA THR A 165 -13.02 9.26 0.55
C THR A 165 -13.04 8.99 -0.95
N LYS A 166 -13.44 7.76 -1.33
CA LYS A 166 -13.66 7.37 -2.73
C LYS A 166 -14.66 8.31 -3.40
N LYS A 167 -15.77 8.60 -2.72
CA LYS A 167 -16.82 9.48 -3.23
C LYS A 167 -16.27 10.88 -3.56
N MET A 168 -15.44 11.46 -2.69
CA MET A 168 -14.79 12.74 -2.98
C MET A 168 -13.88 12.67 -4.20
N ALA A 169 -13.13 11.57 -4.37
CA ALA A 169 -12.27 11.40 -5.53
C ALA A 169 -13.07 11.35 -6.84
N GLU A 170 -14.17 10.60 -6.86
CA GLU A 170 -15.07 10.48 -8.00
C GLU A 170 -15.76 11.82 -8.33
N GLU A 171 -16.32 12.49 -7.33
CA GLU A 171 -16.99 13.79 -7.48
C GLU A 171 -16.00 14.86 -7.98
N LEU A 172 -14.80 14.92 -7.43
CA LEU A 172 -13.77 15.85 -7.87
C LEU A 172 -13.33 15.58 -9.31
N THR A 173 -13.12 14.31 -9.66
CA THR A 173 -12.76 13.92 -11.04
C THR A 173 -13.87 14.33 -12.01
N SER A 174 -15.14 14.06 -11.69
CA SER A 174 -16.28 14.45 -12.50
C SER A 174 -16.37 15.97 -12.65
N PHE A 175 -16.10 16.71 -11.58
CA PHE A 175 -16.11 18.17 -11.60
C PHE A 175 -14.99 18.73 -12.49
N LEU A 176 -13.74 18.27 -12.31
CA LEU A 176 -12.59 18.72 -13.11
C LEU A 176 -12.79 18.41 -14.60
N THR A 177 -13.33 17.25 -14.92
CA THR A 177 -13.65 16.88 -16.32
C THR A 177 -14.68 17.83 -16.95
N LYS A 178 -15.67 18.31 -16.18
CA LYS A 178 -16.68 19.25 -16.67
C LYS A 178 -16.13 20.65 -16.99
N ILE A 179 -15.00 20.99 -16.42
CA ILE A 179 -14.28 22.26 -16.69
C ILE A 179 -13.05 22.02 -17.59
N ASP A 180 -13.07 20.96 -18.40
CA ASP A 180 -12.05 20.60 -19.39
C ASP A 180 -10.64 20.31 -18.81
N ILE A 181 -10.54 19.93 -17.53
CA ILE A 181 -9.30 19.45 -16.91
C ILE A 181 -9.23 17.91 -17.05
N ARG A 182 -8.24 17.41 -17.76
CA ARG A 182 -8.01 15.97 -17.97
C ARG A 182 -7.60 15.33 -16.65
N SER A 183 -8.51 14.59 -16.04
CA SER A 183 -8.27 13.96 -14.74
C SER A 183 -8.72 12.50 -14.69
N LYS A 184 -8.05 11.73 -13.84
CA LYS A 184 -8.42 10.34 -13.52
C LYS A 184 -8.38 10.16 -12.00
N TYR A 185 -9.19 9.23 -11.49
CA TYR A 185 -9.09 8.81 -10.08
C TYR A 185 -8.61 7.36 -9.97
N ILE A 186 -8.02 7.05 -8.81
CA ILE A 186 -7.58 5.71 -8.45
C ILE A 186 -7.99 5.39 -7.01
N HIS A 187 -8.52 4.19 -6.79
CA HIS A 187 -8.90 3.70 -5.46
C HIS A 187 -8.58 2.20 -5.29
N SER A 188 -8.89 1.64 -4.11
CA SER A 188 -8.56 0.26 -3.76
C SER A 188 -9.22 -0.81 -4.63
N ASP A 189 -10.31 -0.50 -5.31
CA ASP A 189 -11.09 -1.45 -6.10
C ASP A 189 -10.64 -1.52 -7.56
N VAL A 190 -9.72 -0.62 -7.96
CA VAL A 190 -9.05 -0.65 -9.28
C VAL A 190 -8.12 -1.86 -9.31
N ASP A 191 -8.26 -2.70 -10.33
CA ASP A 191 -7.41 -3.88 -10.46
C ASP A 191 -5.95 -3.52 -10.79
N THR A 192 -5.06 -4.51 -10.68
CA THR A 192 -3.62 -4.28 -10.86
C THR A 192 -3.28 -3.84 -12.28
N ILE A 193 -3.96 -4.36 -13.29
CA ILE A 193 -3.70 -4.03 -14.70
C ILE A 193 -4.16 -2.60 -14.98
N GLU A 194 -5.39 -2.27 -14.60
CA GLU A 194 -5.94 -0.92 -14.75
C GLU A 194 -5.09 0.12 -14.00
N ARG A 195 -4.57 -0.23 -12.82
CA ARG A 195 -3.64 0.64 -12.08
C ARG A 195 -2.38 0.95 -12.88
N VAL A 196 -1.78 -0.05 -13.51
CA VAL A 196 -0.60 0.13 -14.38
C VAL A 196 -0.93 1.03 -15.57
N GLU A 197 -2.09 0.80 -16.21
CA GLU A 197 -2.55 1.61 -17.35
C GLU A 197 -2.80 3.08 -16.95
N ILE A 198 -3.38 3.34 -15.78
CA ILE A 198 -3.57 4.69 -15.25
C ILE A 198 -2.21 5.36 -15.03
N MET A 199 -1.26 4.67 -14.40
CA MET A 199 0.07 5.22 -14.14
C MET A 199 0.83 5.52 -15.43
N GLN A 200 0.75 4.61 -16.40
CA GLN A 200 1.33 4.81 -17.73
C GLN A 200 0.65 5.97 -18.46
N GLY A 201 -0.67 6.08 -18.37
CA GLY A 201 -1.44 7.17 -18.97
C GLY A 201 -1.03 8.56 -18.47
N LEU A 202 -0.68 8.69 -17.18
CA LEU A 202 -0.15 9.93 -16.63
C LEU A 202 1.21 10.30 -17.28
N ARG A 203 2.10 9.33 -17.44
CA ARG A 203 3.41 9.50 -18.09
C ARG A 203 3.30 9.81 -19.58
N GLU A 204 2.33 9.19 -20.25
CA GLU A 204 2.06 9.38 -21.68
C GLU A 204 1.23 10.63 -22.00
N ASP A 205 1.01 11.52 -21.03
CA ASP A 205 0.26 12.76 -21.19
C ASP A 205 -1.22 12.57 -21.61
N LYS A 206 -1.83 11.44 -21.25
CA LYS A 206 -3.26 11.20 -21.50
C LYS A 206 -4.17 12.03 -20.59
N PHE A 207 -3.67 12.37 -19.41
CA PHE A 207 -4.32 13.26 -18.45
C PHE A 207 -3.27 13.97 -17.58
N ASP A 208 -3.72 14.99 -16.81
CA ASP A 208 -2.82 15.88 -16.07
C ASP A 208 -2.92 15.70 -14.56
N VAL A 209 -4.10 15.30 -14.09
CA VAL A 209 -4.41 15.20 -12.66
C VAL A 209 -4.77 13.78 -12.29
N LEU A 210 -4.03 13.19 -11.35
CA LEU A 210 -4.37 11.92 -10.73
C LEU A 210 -4.92 12.16 -9.33
N ILE A 211 -6.15 11.70 -9.09
CA ILE A 211 -6.84 11.85 -7.81
C ILE A 211 -6.89 10.50 -7.12
N GLY A 212 -6.55 10.45 -5.84
CA GLY A 212 -6.55 9.19 -5.10
C GLY A 212 -6.93 9.32 -3.64
N VAL A 213 -7.38 8.21 -3.09
CA VAL A 213 -7.66 8.07 -1.65
C VAL A 213 -6.51 7.31 -1.02
N ASN A 214 -5.59 8.00 -0.38
CA ASN A 214 -4.48 7.41 0.39
C ASN A 214 -3.58 6.38 -0.35
N LEU A 215 -3.84 6.09 -1.63
CA LEU A 215 -3.11 5.10 -2.43
C LEU A 215 -1.87 5.66 -3.13
N LEU A 216 -1.60 6.95 -2.95
CA LEU A 216 -0.51 7.65 -3.61
C LEU A 216 0.75 7.74 -2.73
N ARG A 217 0.96 6.78 -1.80
CA ARG A 217 2.06 6.82 -0.84
C ARG A 217 3.23 5.94 -1.22
N GLU A 218 3.08 4.62 -1.18
CA GLU A 218 4.16 3.67 -1.48
C GLU A 218 4.08 3.17 -2.93
N GLY A 219 5.21 2.75 -3.47
CA GLY A 219 5.29 2.05 -4.77
C GLY A 219 5.05 2.92 -6.00
N LEU A 220 5.01 4.26 -5.89
CA LEU A 220 4.87 5.16 -7.01
C LEU A 220 6.15 5.95 -7.26
N ASP A 221 6.62 5.88 -8.48
CA ASP A 221 7.73 6.70 -8.98
C ASP A 221 7.23 7.58 -10.12
N LEU A 222 6.98 8.86 -9.82
CA LEU A 222 6.39 9.82 -10.75
C LEU A 222 7.23 11.11 -10.77
N PRO A 223 8.37 11.11 -11.49
CA PRO A 223 9.23 12.28 -11.58
C PRO A 223 8.56 13.46 -12.31
N GLU A 224 7.47 13.21 -13.03
CA GLU A 224 6.69 14.23 -13.75
C GLU A 224 5.79 15.06 -12.81
N VAL A 225 5.59 14.60 -11.57
CA VAL A 225 4.70 15.24 -10.60
C VAL A 225 5.41 16.39 -9.91
N SER A 226 4.91 17.59 -10.10
CA SER A 226 5.39 18.81 -9.46
C SER A 226 4.51 19.30 -8.31
N LEU A 227 3.24 18.90 -8.28
CA LEU A 227 2.30 19.30 -7.23
C LEU A 227 1.66 18.07 -6.58
N VAL A 228 1.71 18.04 -5.26
CA VAL A 228 0.92 17.12 -4.44
C VAL A 228 -0.03 17.92 -3.57
N ALA A 229 -1.32 17.89 -3.90
CA ALA A 229 -2.36 18.56 -3.13
C ALA A 229 -3.04 17.61 -2.14
N VAL A 230 -3.10 17.99 -0.88
CA VAL A 230 -3.77 17.25 0.18
C VAL A 230 -5.02 18.00 0.62
N LEU A 231 -6.20 17.55 0.19
CA LEU A 231 -7.45 18.18 0.55
C LEU A 231 -7.88 17.81 1.98
N ASP A 232 -8.54 18.73 2.67
CA ASP A 232 -9.01 18.54 4.05
C ASP A 232 -7.87 18.05 4.98
N ALA A 233 -6.69 18.65 4.88
CA ALA A 233 -5.49 18.23 5.61
C ALA A 233 -5.62 18.40 7.14
N ASP A 234 -6.58 19.19 7.59
CA ASP A 234 -6.94 19.44 8.99
C ASP A 234 -7.75 18.31 9.61
N LYS A 235 -8.32 17.42 8.81
CA LYS A 235 -9.12 16.31 9.32
C LYS A 235 -8.24 15.13 9.69
N GLU A 236 -8.29 14.74 10.95
CA GLU A 236 -7.68 13.52 11.42
C GLU A 236 -8.34 12.28 10.80
N GLY A 237 -7.58 11.23 10.58
CA GLY A 237 -8.09 9.98 10.05
C GLY A 237 -7.01 8.93 9.90
N PHE A 238 -7.45 7.70 9.72
CA PHE A 238 -6.58 6.61 9.34
C PHE A 238 -5.82 7.01 8.06
N LEU A 239 -4.49 7.00 8.08
CA LEU A 239 -3.62 7.39 6.98
C LEU A 239 -3.37 8.92 6.83
N ARG A 240 -3.63 9.71 7.86
CA ARG A 240 -3.29 11.13 7.95
C ARG A 240 -2.35 11.45 9.13
N SER A 241 -1.50 10.48 9.49
CA SER A 241 -0.44 10.69 10.45
C SER A 241 0.71 11.51 9.84
N HIS A 242 1.59 12.03 10.67
CA HIS A 242 2.83 12.69 10.24
C HIS A 242 3.60 11.84 9.22
N ARG A 243 3.80 10.54 9.49
CA ARG A 243 4.48 9.61 8.58
C ARG A 243 3.78 9.52 7.22
N SER A 244 2.45 9.39 7.21
CA SER A 244 1.66 9.32 5.97
C SER A 244 1.76 10.59 5.15
N LEU A 245 1.70 11.75 5.77
CA LEU A 245 1.84 13.03 5.08
C LEU A 245 3.24 13.20 4.51
N THR A 246 4.29 12.86 5.27
CA THR A 246 5.68 12.88 4.78
C THR A 246 5.87 12.00 3.55
N GLN A 247 5.33 10.79 3.56
CA GLN A 247 5.36 9.88 2.40
C GLN A 247 4.63 10.45 1.19
N THR A 248 3.47 11.06 1.41
CA THR A 248 2.67 11.67 0.33
C THR A 248 3.39 12.88 -0.28
N ILE A 249 3.91 13.78 0.55
CA ILE A 249 4.68 14.96 0.14
C ILE A 249 5.93 14.54 -0.65
N GLY A 250 6.57 13.45 -0.24
CA GLY A 250 7.75 12.89 -0.91
C GLY A 250 7.53 12.52 -2.38
N ARG A 251 6.28 12.40 -2.86
CA ARG A 251 6.00 12.16 -4.28
C ARG A 251 6.38 13.35 -5.17
N ALA A 252 6.34 14.57 -4.68
CA ALA A 252 6.82 15.75 -5.41
C ALA A 252 8.34 15.96 -5.27
N ALA A 253 9.04 15.22 -4.42
CA ALA A 253 10.46 15.40 -4.14
C ALA A 253 11.41 14.99 -5.29
N ARG A 254 10.87 14.41 -6.36
CA ARG A 254 11.61 14.03 -7.57
C ARG A 254 11.52 15.07 -8.68
N HIS A 255 10.76 16.13 -8.47
CA HIS A 255 10.61 17.22 -9.42
C HIS A 255 11.31 18.49 -8.92
N VAL A 256 12.03 19.20 -9.80
CA VAL A 256 12.79 20.42 -9.46
C VAL A 256 11.89 21.53 -8.91
N ASN A 257 10.63 21.58 -9.37
CA ASN A 257 9.61 22.54 -8.94
C ASN A 257 8.60 21.90 -7.96
N GLY A 258 8.99 20.87 -7.21
CA GLY A 258 8.11 20.15 -6.30
C GLY A 258 7.48 21.02 -5.22
N VAL A 259 6.13 20.94 -5.07
CA VAL A 259 5.33 21.63 -4.06
C VAL A 259 4.30 20.68 -3.45
#